data_dabc149b702c485868a57ccffddd3a3e
#
_entry.id   dabc149b702c485868a57ccffddd3a3e
#
_cell.length_a   1.000
_cell.length_b   1.000
_cell.length_c   1.000
_cell.angle_alpha   90.00
_cell.angle_beta   90.00
_cell.angle_gamma   90.00
#
_symmetry.space_group_name_H-M   'P 1'
#
loop_
_entity.id
_entity.type
_entity.pdbx_description
1 polymer ?
#
loop_
_entity_poly.entity_id
_entity_poly.type
_entity_poly.pdbx_seq_one_letter_code
_entity_poly.pdbx_strand_id
1 'polypeptide(L)'
;VKHPSSYASIDLSRASRVQTLAGLRRQANKIMRRHGAALIEEYIEGAECTVLVAENPIDPLTPTTYQPIQYRFPPGESFKHSNMKWVDYDALSSFPVEDPQLAENLRDVSRRFFVALNGASFGRCDIRVDSTGEPYMLEINPNCGVCYPASDAGSADLCLAHDPAGHVGFTRQLVAAAFARHRRRRLPLSGDGAGHSVEKLR
;
A
#
# COMPACT_ATOMS: atom_id res chain seq x y z
N VAL A 1 10.85 4.78 14.05
CA VAL A 1 10.79 3.54 14.83
C VAL A 1 9.34 3.13 14.99
N LYS A 2 9.00 1.92 14.60
CA LYS A 2 7.63 1.42 14.64
C LYS A 2 7.57 -0.07 15.02
N HIS A 3 6.37 -0.57 15.24
CA HIS A 3 6.08 -1.98 15.40
C HIS A 3 6.37 -2.73 14.07
N PRO A 4 7.03 -3.89 14.08
CA PRO A 4 7.48 -4.55 12.84
C PRO A 4 6.34 -5.16 12.02
N SER A 5 5.21 -5.49 12.62
CA SER A 5 4.11 -6.23 11.98
C SER A 5 2.71 -5.71 12.36
N SER A 6 2.58 -4.44 12.80
CA SER A 6 1.27 -3.86 13.10
C SER A 6 0.67 -3.14 11.88
N TYR A 7 -0.62 -2.88 11.97
CA TYR A 7 -1.39 -2.06 11.06
C TYR A 7 -2.02 -0.88 11.80
N ALA A 8 -2.65 0.04 11.08
CA ALA A 8 -3.44 1.14 11.65
C ALA A 8 -2.66 2.09 12.57
N SER A 9 -1.35 2.26 12.36
CA SER A 9 -0.46 3.13 13.16
C SER A 9 -0.40 2.77 14.64
N ILE A 10 -0.59 1.49 15.01
CA ILE A 10 -0.50 1.04 16.41
C ILE A 10 0.87 1.41 16.99
N ASP A 11 0.86 2.08 18.15
CA ASP A 11 2.04 2.59 18.86
C ASP A 11 2.93 3.56 18.04
N LEU A 12 2.47 4.02 16.87
CA LEU A 12 3.13 5.07 16.11
C LEU A 12 2.70 6.43 16.67
N SER A 13 3.64 7.20 17.15
CA SER A 13 3.44 8.52 17.76
C SER A 13 4.43 9.54 17.22
N ARG A 14 4.28 10.83 17.54
CA ARG A 14 5.29 11.85 17.21
C ARG A 14 6.70 11.46 17.66
N ALA A 15 6.83 10.80 18.82
CA ALA A 15 8.11 10.30 19.32
C ALA A 15 8.70 9.15 18.49
N SER A 16 7.96 8.58 17.56
CA SER A 16 8.45 7.53 16.65
C SER A 16 9.41 8.08 15.59
N ARG A 17 9.30 9.37 15.24
CA ARG A 17 10.31 10.09 14.47
C ARG A 17 11.41 10.55 15.42
N VAL A 18 12.62 10.04 15.23
CA VAL A 18 13.77 10.27 16.11
C VAL A 18 14.93 10.88 15.32
N GLN A 19 15.66 11.81 15.95
CA GLN A 19 16.76 12.52 15.32
C GLN A 19 18.09 12.32 16.06
N THR A 20 18.07 11.60 17.20
CA THR A 20 19.26 11.35 18.00
C THR A 20 19.37 9.89 18.37
N LEU A 21 20.60 9.41 18.55
CA LEU A 21 20.87 8.03 18.98
C LEU A 21 20.21 7.70 20.34
N ALA A 22 20.19 8.65 21.26
CA ALA A 22 19.51 8.49 22.55
C ALA A 22 17.99 8.35 22.38
N GLY A 23 17.38 9.16 21.50
CA GLY A 23 15.98 9.06 21.13
C GLY A 23 15.66 7.72 20.46
N LEU A 24 16.52 7.30 19.53
CA LEU A 24 16.38 6.01 18.84
C LEU A 24 16.38 4.84 19.84
N ARG A 25 17.37 4.78 20.71
CA ARG A 25 17.47 3.72 21.74
C ARG A 25 16.26 3.70 22.66
N ARG A 26 15.80 4.88 23.12
CA ARG A 26 14.62 4.99 23.98
C ARG A 26 13.36 4.47 23.30
N GLN A 27 13.11 4.91 22.05
CA GLN A 27 11.92 4.52 21.31
C GLN A 27 11.96 3.04 20.90
N ALA A 28 13.10 2.55 20.42
CA ALA A 28 13.26 1.14 20.08
C ALA A 28 13.02 0.24 21.31
N ASN A 29 13.64 0.57 22.47
CA ASN A 29 13.41 -0.17 23.70
C ASN A 29 11.94 -0.15 24.15
N LYS A 30 11.23 0.98 23.99
CA LYS A 30 9.79 1.08 24.27
C LYS A 30 8.98 0.10 23.44
N ILE A 31 9.23 0.07 22.13
CA ILE A 31 8.52 -0.83 21.21
C ILE A 31 8.89 -2.30 21.46
N MET A 32 10.18 -2.60 21.63
CA MET A 32 10.65 -3.97 21.91
C MET A 32 10.08 -4.56 23.20
N ARG A 33 9.96 -3.75 24.26
CA ARG A 33 9.35 -4.21 25.53
C ARG A 33 7.88 -4.62 25.38
N ARG A 34 7.15 -3.99 24.48
CA ARG A 34 5.73 -4.25 24.24
C ARG A 34 5.49 -5.37 23.23
N HIS A 35 6.34 -5.45 22.20
CA HIS A 35 6.07 -6.22 20.99
C HIS A 35 7.19 -7.20 20.64
N GLY A 36 8.24 -7.30 21.44
CA GLY A 36 9.36 -8.21 21.24
C GLY A 36 10.41 -7.72 20.24
N ALA A 37 10.03 -6.88 19.27
CA ALA A 37 10.93 -6.32 18.26
C ALA A 37 10.51 -4.88 17.88
N ALA A 38 11.42 -4.14 17.24
CA ALA A 38 11.14 -2.83 16.67
C ALA A 38 11.71 -2.75 15.25
N LEU A 39 10.94 -2.18 14.33
CA LEU A 39 11.40 -1.82 13.00
C LEU A 39 11.96 -0.40 13.03
N ILE A 40 13.17 -0.24 12.52
CA ILE A 40 13.87 1.04 12.40
C ILE A 40 14.05 1.30 10.91
N GLU A 41 13.52 2.41 10.45
CA GLU A 41 13.58 2.83 9.05
C GLU A 41 14.12 4.24 8.95
N GLU A 42 14.71 4.58 7.83
CA GLU A 42 14.99 5.96 7.48
C GLU A 42 13.67 6.74 7.39
N TYR A 43 13.65 7.96 7.93
CA TYR A 43 12.51 8.85 7.77
C TYR A 43 12.69 9.68 6.49
N ILE A 44 11.84 9.46 5.51
CA ILE A 44 11.84 10.22 4.26
C ILE A 44 11.06 11.53 4.48
N GLU A 45 11.77 12.67 4.40
CA GLU A 45 11.14 13.99 4.44
C GLU A 45 10.40 14.27 3.13
N GLY A 46 9.20 14.85 3.23
CA GLY A 46 8.43 15.26 2.05
C GLY A 46 6.94 14.92 2.15
N ALA A 47 6.30 14.65 1.04
CA ALA A 47 4.87 14.38 0.96
C ALA A 47 4.54 12.92 1.34
N GLU A 48 3.31 12.70 1.78
CA GLU A 48 2.74 11.35 1.94
C GLU A 48 1.60 11.17 0.95
N CYS A 49 1.66 10.09 0.18
CA CYS A 49 0.70 9.76 -0.86
C CYS A 49 0.13 8.36 -0.64
N THR A 50 -1.01 8.10 -1.25
CA THR A 50 -1.61 6.76 -1.28
C THR A 50 -2.12 6.43 -2.68
N VAL A 51 -2.02 5.16 -3.06
CA VAL A 51 -2.49 4.64 -4.34
C VAL A 51 -3.24 3.33 -4.11
N LEU A 52 -4.48 3.27 -4.56
CA LEU A 52 -5.21 2.01 -4.61
C LEU A 52 -4.79 1.23 -5.86
N VAL A 53 -4.48 -0.05 -5.69
CA VAL A 53 -4.09 -0.96 -6.78
C VAL A 53 -4.98 -2.20 -6.76
N ALA A 54 -5.39 -2.67 -7.93
CA ALA A 54 -6.21 -3.87 -8.07
C ALA A 54 -5.69 -4.78 -9.20
N GLU A 55 -5.88 -6.08 -9.01
CA GLU A 55 -5.53 -7.08 -10.02
C GLU A 55 -6.26 -6.83 -11.34
N ASN A 56 -5.52 -6.90 -12.44
CA ASN A 56 -6.10 -6.87 -13.77
C ASN A 56 -6.60 -8.28 -14.13
N PRO A 57 -7.90 -8.44 -14.49
CA PRO A 57 -8.47 -9.73 -14.85
C PRO A 57 -7.86 -10.35 -16.11
N ILE A 58 -7.32 -9.52 -17.00
CA ILE A 58 -6.75 -9.95 -18.29
C ILE A 58 -5.30 -10.35 -18.08
N ASP A 59 -4.50 -9.47 -17.51
CA ASP A 59 -3.06 -9.67 -17.28
C ASP A 59 -2.67 -9.30 -15.84
N PRO A 60 -2.37 -10.28 -14.98
CA PRO A 60 -1.94 -10.03 -13.60
C PRO A 60 -0.64 -9.25 -13.46
N LEU A 61 0.20 -9.19 -14.50
CA LEU A 61 1.45 -8.45 -14.48
C LEU A 61 1.27 -6.96 -14.75
N THR A 62 0.06 -6.55 -15.17
CA THR A 62 -0.30 -5.15 -15.41
C THR A 62 -1.47 -4.71 -14.51
N PRO A 63 -1.32 -4.69 -13.18
CA PRO A 63 -2.40 -4.31 -12.27
C PRO A 63 -2.88 -2.88 -12.54
N THR A 64 -4.16 -2.64 -12.32
CA THR A 64 -4.78 -1.33 -12.43
C THR A 64 -4.48 -0.50 -11.19
N THR A 65 -4.10 0.74 -11.38
CA THR A 65 -3.94 1.75 -10.31
C THR A 65 -4.97 2.85 -10.48
N TYR A 66 -5.52 3.32 -9.37
CA TYR A 66 -6.50 4.41 -9.35
C TYR A 66 -5.82 5.74 -9.06
N GLN A 67 -6.59 6.83 -9.02
CA GLN A 67 -6.05 8.16 -8.84
C GLN A 67 -5.21 8.25 -7.55
N PRO A 68 -3.92 8.63 -7.64
CA PRO A 68 -3.10 8.88 -6.48
C PRO A 68 -3.61 10.08 -5.68
N ILE A 69 -3.61 9.93 -4.35
CA ILE A 69 -4.03 10.98 -3.41
C ILE A 69 -2.83 11.40 -2.56
N GLN A 70 -2.63 12.69 -2.41
CA GLN A 70 -1.65 13.28 -1.50
C GLN A 70 -2.33 13.83 -0.26
N TYR A 71 -1.66 13.71 0.89
CA TYR A 71 -2.11 14.27 2.15
C TYR A 71 -1.40 15.57 2.47
N ARG A 72 -2.16 16.51 3.04
CA ARG A 72 -1.63 17.74 3.64
C ARG A 72 -1.81 17.66 5.14
N PHE A 73 -0.70 17.70 5.84
CA PHE A 73 -0.67 17.70 7.29
C PHE A 73 -0.86 19.10 7.86
N PRO A 74 -1.50 19.24 9.03
CA PRO A 74 -1.56 20.52 9.73
C PRO A 74 -0.16 20.95 10.20
N PRO A 75 0.02 22.25 10.53
CA PRO A 75 1.30 22.75 11.02
C PRO A 75 1.84 21.94 12.21
N GLY A 76 3.12 21.55 12.15
CA GLY A 76 3.78 20.75 13.17
C GLY A 76 3.66 19.23 13.01
N GLU A 77 2.86 18.76 12.04
CA GLU A 77 2.74 17.35 11.69
C GLU A 77 3.38 17.04 10.34
N SER A 78 3.87 15.81 10.19
CA SER A 78 4.58 15.41 8.98
C SER A 78 4.34 13.95 8.55
N PHE A 79 3.54 13.20 9.31
CA PHE A 79 3.16 11.82 8.99
C PHE A 79 1.93 11.38 9.78
N LYS A 80 1.23 10.35 9.30
CA LYS A 80 0.04 9.79 9.95
C LYS A 80 0.42 8.93 11.16
N HIS A 81 0.45 9.52 12.33
CA HIS A 81 0.55 8.78 13.58
C HIS A 81 -0.84 8.44 14.15
N SER A 82 -0.87 7.63 15.21
CA SER A 82 -2.12 7.11 15.79
C SER A 82 -3.15 8.19 16.15
N ASN A 83 -2.75 9.26 16.83
CA ASN A 83 -3.68 10.34 17.20
C ASN A 83 -4.27 11.03 15.96
N MET A 84 -3.45 11.30 14.94
CA MET A 84 -3.92 11.92 13.70
C MET A 84 -4.90 11.02 12.94
N LYS A 85 -4.74 9.72 13.05
CA LYS A 85 -5.60 8.75 12.35
C LYS A 85 -6.94 8.54 13.05
N TRP A 86 -7.00 8.68 14.38
CA TRP A 86 -8.14 8.27 15.17
C TRP A 86 -8.79 9.38 16.01
N VAL A 87 -8.09 10.48 16.25
CA VAL A 87 -8.56 11.58 17.10
C VAL A 87 -8.67 12.89 16.32
N ASP A 88 -7.62 13.24 15.58
CA ASP A 88 -7.50 14.52 14.86
C ASP A 88 -7.71 14.34 13.34
N TYR A 89 -8.56 13.41 12.93
CA TYR A 89 -8.76 13.03 11.54
C TYR A 89 -9.19 14.22 10.65
N ASP A 90 -10.04 15.09 11.17
CA ASP A 90 -10.54 16.28 10.45
C ASP A 90 -9.45 17.33 10.15
N ALA A 91 -8.32 17.25 10.84
CA ALA A 91 -7.19 18.13 10.58
C ALA A 91 -6.35 17.72 9.36
N LEU A 92 -6.55 16.50 8.85
CA LEU A 92 -5.86 15.95 7.69
C LEU A 92 -6.66 16.22 6.42
N SER A 93 -6.15 17.05 5.53
CA SER A 93 -6.75 17.24 4.21
C SER A 93 -6.08 16.35 3.15
N SER A 94 -6.82 16.01 2.11
CA SER A 94 -6.35 15.17 1.01
C SER A 94 -6.82 15.73 -0.32
N PHE A 95 -6.02 15.54 -1.37
CA PHE A 95 -6.32 16.01 -2.71
C PHE A 95 -5.69 15.09 -3.76
N PRO A 96 -6.26 15.01 -4.97
CA PRO A 96 -5.66 14.23 -6.06
C PRO A 96 -4.29 14.81 -6.43
N VAL A 97 -3.36 13.93 -6.76
CA VAL A 97 -2.07 14.34 -7.33
C VAL A 97 -2.32 14.86 -8.75
N GLU A 98 -2.07 16.16 -8.96
CA GLU A 98 -2.34 16.84 -10.23
C GLU A 98 -1.14 16.81 -11.18
N ASP A 99 0.09 16.73 -10.66
CA ASP A 99 1.29 16.59 -11.47
C ASP A 99 1.28 15.22 -12.19
N PRO A 100 1.21 15.20 -13.55
CA PRO A 100 1.09 13.96 -14.30
C PRO A 100 2.30 13.04 -14.15
N GLN A 101 3.50 13.62 -14.04
CA GLN A 101 4.74 12.84 -13.90
C GLN A 101 4.81 12.18 -12.53
N LEU A 102 4.52 12.92 -11.47
CA LEU A 102 4.46 12.37 -10.12
C LEU A 102 3.35 11.31 -10.01
N ALA A 103 2.17 11.58 -10.56
CA ALA A 103 1.07 10.62 -10.57
C ALA A 103 1.45 9.31 -11.25
N GLU A 104 2.16 9.37 -12.40
CA GLU A 104 2.61 8.14 -13.08
C GLU A 104 3.72 7.43 -12.34
N ASN A 105 4.68 8.13 -11.74
CA ASN A 105 5.71 7.53 -10.90
C ASN A 105 5.10 6.77 -9.70
N LEU A 106 4.09 7.37 -9.05
CA LEU A 106 3.36 6.75 -7.95
C LEU A 106 2.59 5.50 -8.39
N ARG A 107 1.96 5.55 -9.56
CA ARG A 107 1.27 4.40 -10.17
C ARG A 107 2.25 3.29 -10.52
N ASP A 108 3.38 3.63 -11.13
CA ASP A 108 4.39 2.65 -11.54
C ASP A 108 4.97 1.91 -10.34
N VAL A 109 5.44 2.62 -9.31
CA VAL A 109 5.98 1.96 -8.12
C VAL A 109 4.94 1.09 -7.43
N SER A 110 3.66 1.49 -7.41
CA SER A 110 2.57 0.71 -6.84
C SER A 110 2.28 -0.57 -7.64
N ARG A 111 2.25 -0.51 -8.98
CA ARG A 111 2.10 -1.68 -9.85
C ARG A 111 3.24 -2.68 -9.64
N ARG A 112 4.48 -2.20 -9.69
CA ARG A 112 5.68 -3.04 -9.51
C ARG A 112 5.70 -3.70 -8.15
N PHE A 113 5.36 -2.98 -7.10
CA PHE A 113 5.31 -3.51 -5.74
C PHE A 113 4.22 -4.58 -5.58
N PHE A 114 3.02 -4.32 -6.12
CA PHE A 114 1.91 -5.28 -6.12
C PHE A 114 2.28 -6.59 -6.84
N VAL A 115 2.91 -6.49 -8.01
CA VAL A 115 3.39 -7.66 -8.78
C VAL A 115 4.50 -8.41 -8.04
N ALA A 116 5.47 -7.71 -7.48
CA ALA A 116 6.59 -8.31 -6.74
C ALA A 116 6.12 -9.12 -5.51
N LEU A 117 5.00 -8.73 -4.91
CA LEU A 117 4.39 -9.46 -3.80
C LEU A 117 3.39 -10.54 -4.24
N ASN A 118 3.28 -10.84 -5.54
CA ASN A 118 2.25 -11.72 -6.10
C ASN A 118 0.84 -11.28 -5.67
N GLY A 119 0.58 -9.98 -5.71
CA GLY A 119 -0.67 -9.36 -5.25
C GLY A 119 -1.89 -9.95 -5.95
N ALA A 120 -2.94 -10.20 -5.18
CA ALA A 120 -4.22 -10.69 -5.68
C ALA A 120 -5.35 -9.81 -5.14
N SER A 121 -6.45 -9.67 -5.89
CA SER A 121 -7.58 -8.82 -5.54
C SER A 121 -7.17 -7.33 -5.53
N PHE A 122 -6.92 -6.73 -4.37
CA PHE A 122 -6.53 -5.32 -4.27
C PHE A 122 -5.72 -5.04 -3.01
N GLY A 123 -5.06 -3.89 -3.01
CA GLY A 123 -4.37 -3.33 -1.86
C GLY A 123 -4.19 -1.83 -2.02
N ARG A 124 -3.89 -1.16 -0.93
CA ARG A 124 -3.58 0.27 -0.91
C ARG A 124 -2.13 0.47 -0.52
N CYS A 125 -1.38 1.07 -1.42
CA CYS A 125 -0.01 1.48 -1.20
C CYS A 125 0.04 2.79 -0.43
N ASP A 126 0.89 2.87 0.58
CA ASP A 126 1.22 4.10 1.29
C ASP A 126 2.68 4.46 0.95
N ILE A 127 2.94 5.70 0.49
CA ILE A 127 4.17 6.10 -0.20
C ILE A 127 4.64 7.44 0.36
N ARG A 128 5.94 7.59 0.61
CA ARG A 128 6.56 8.90 0.84
C ARG A 128 7.21 9.38 -0.44
N VAL A 129 7.11 10.69 -0.69
CA VAL A 129 7.75 11.35 -1.82
C VAL A 129 8.69 12.40 -1.26
N ASP A 130 9.98 12.33 -1.61
CA ASP A 130 10.96 13.28 -1.13
C ASP A 130 10.90 14.63 -1.87
N SER A 131 11.79 15.55 -1.53
CA SER A 131 11.86 16.88 -2.14
C SER A 131 12.27 16.87 -3.62
N THR A 132 12.78 15.77 -4.14
CA THR A 132 13.15 15.60 -5.55
C THR A 132 12.03 14.98 -6.38
N GLY A 133 10.94 14.53 -5.73
CA GLY A 133 9.82 13.82 -6.35
C GLY A 133 10.03 12.30 -6.43
N GLU A 134 11.05 11.75 -5.77
CA GLU A 134 11.30 10.31 -5.74
C GLU A 134 10.34 9.60 -4.78
N PRO A 135 9.60 8.58 -5.23
CA PRO A 135 8.68 7.82 -4.39
C PRO A 135 9.37 6.69 -3.63
N TYR A 136 9.10 6.61 -2.34
CA TYR A 136 9.56 5.55 -1.42
C TYR A 136 8.36 4.78 -0.89
N MET A 137 8.25 3.51 -1.24
CA MET A 137 7.18 2.63 -0.76
C MET A 137 7.34 2.35 0.73
N LEU A 138 6.30 2.64 1.51
CA LEU A 138 6.25 2.32 2.94
C LEU A 138 5.66 0.93 3.17
N GLU A 139 4.47 0.71 2.64
CA GLU A 139 3.73 -0.54 2.81
C GLU A 139 2.61 -0.67 1.78
N ILE A 140 2.09 -1.88 1.64
CA ILE A 140 0.81 -2.14 1.01
C ILE A 140 -0.14 -2.78 2.02
N ASN A 141 -1.35 -2.27 2.10
CA ASN A 141 -2.41 -2.76 2.95
C ASN A 141 -3.35 -3.65 2.13
N PRO A 142 -3.23 -4.99 2.21
CA PRO A 142 -4.15 -5.88 1.50
C PRO A 142 -5.55 -5.79 2.12
N ASN A 143 -6.59 -5.89 1.30
CA ASN A 143 -7.99 -5.78 1.75
C ASN A 143 -8.24 -4.55 2.63
N CYS A 144 -7.65 -3.41 2.27
CA CYS A 144 -7.88 -2.15 2.97
C CYS A 144 -9.38 -1.79 2.97
N GLY A 145 -9.81 -1.03 3.97
CA GLY A 145 -11.19 -0.54 4.04
C GLY A 145 -11.55 0.28 2.80
N VAL A 146 -12.72 0.02 2.25
CA VAL A 146 -13.27 0.66 1.05
C VAL A 146 -14.80 0.56 1.09
N CYS A 147 -15.48 1.41 0.33
CA CYS A 147 -16.95 1.52 0.30
C CYS A 147 -17.55 2.05 1.61
N TYR A 148 -16.84 2.91 2.30
CA TYR A 148 -17.38 3.66 3.42
C TYR A 148 -18.35 4.76 2.93
N PRO A 149 -19.30 5.22 3.78
CA PRO A 149 -20.08 6.42 3.49
C PRO A 149 -19.18 7.61 3.19
N ALA A 150 -19.66 8.55 2.38
CA ALA A 150 -18.88 9.73 1.99
C ALA A 150 -18.39 10.57 3.17
N SER A 151 -19.13 10.58 4.28
CA SER A 151 -18.72 11.24 5.55
C SER A 151 -17.52 10.58 6.22
N ASP A 152 -17.28 9.29 5.95
CA ASP A 152 -16.26 8.48 6.60
C ASP A 152 -15.27 7.89 5.58
N ALA A 153 -15.21 8.48 4.38
CA ALA A 153 -14.41 7.99 3.26
C ALA A 153 -12.95 7.74 3.66
N GLY A 154 -12.52 6.50 3.50
CA GLY A 154 -11.14 6.10 3.73
C GLY A 154 -10.23 6.43 2.56
N SER A 155 -8.93 6.20 2.74
CA SER A 155 -7.92 6.49 1.70
C SER A 155 -8.19 5.80 0.36
N ALA A 156 -8.73 4.59 0.37
CA ALA A 156 -9.11 3.88 -0.86
C ALA A 156 -10.33 4.53 -1.54
N ASP A 157 -11.31 4.98 -0.75
CA ASP A 157 -12.48 5.69 -1.27
C ASP A 157 -12.10 7.01 -1.91
N LEU A 158 -11.13 7.74 -1.33
CA LEU A 158 -10.59 8.96 -1.93
C LEU A 158 -9.95 8.70 -3.29
N CYS A 159 -9.16 7.63 -3.45
CA CYS A 159 -8.60 7.24 -4.74
C CYS A 159 -9.71 7.01 -5.77
N LEU A 160 -10.79 6.32 -5.38
CA LEU A 160 -11.91 6.00 -6.26
C LEU A 160 -12.81 7.21 -6.55
N ALA A 161 -13.01 8.10 -5.59
CA ALA A 161 -13.82 9.31 -5.77
C ALA A 161 -13.23 10.27 -6.81
N HIS A 162 -11.90 10.26 -6.97
CA HIS A 162 -11.18 11.08 -7.94
C HIS A 162 -10.79 10.32 -9.22
N ASP A 163 -11.17 9.06 -9.35
CA ASP A 163 -10.87 8.23 -10.52
C ASP A 163 -12.11 8.06 -11.41
N PRO A 164 -11.97 8.15 -12.74
CA PRO A 164 -13.11 7.96 -13.66
C PRO A 164 -13.83 6.61 -13.53
N ALA A 165 -13.13 5.55 -13.12
CA ALA A 165 -13.73 4.23 -12.90
C ALA A 165 -14.65 4.21 -11.67
N GLY A 166 -14.32 4.98 -10.65
CA GLY A 166 -15.05 5.07 -9.41
C GLY A 166 -15.24 3.72 -8.70
N HIS A 167 -16.07 3.69 -7.67
CA HIS A 167 -16.37 2.48 -6.90
C HIS A 167 -17.03 1.38 -7.74
N VAL A 168 -17.84 1.76 -8.71
CA VAL A 168 -18.53 0.79 -9.59
C VAL A 168 -17.54 0.08 -10.50
N GLY A 169 -16.63 0.82 -11.15
CA GLY A 169 -15.60 0.24 -12.01
C GLY A 169 -14.65 -0.65 -11.20
N PHE A 170 -14.23 -0.20 -10.03
CA PHE A 170 -13.41 -0.98 -9.09
C PHE A 170 -14.09 -2.30 -8.71
N THR A 171 -15.35 -2.27 -8.27
CA THR A 171 -16.09 -3.48 -7.88
C THR A 171 -16.22 -4.46 -9.05
N ARG A 172 -16.58 -3.98 -10.26
CA ARG A 172 -16.64 -4.81 -11.47
C ARG A 172 -15.29 -5.48 -11.76
N GLN A 173 -14.20 -4.75 -11.62
CA GLN A 173 -12.85 -5.28 -11.82
C GLN A 173 -12.52 -6.38 -10.82
N LEU A 174 -12.81 -6.20 -9.52
CA LEU A 174 -12.58 -7.23 -8.50
C LEU A 174 -13.33 -8.52 -8.80
N VAL A 175 -14.60 -8.42 -9.19
CA VAL A 175 -15.41 -9.58 -9.57
C VAL A 175 -14.82 -10.28 -10.79
N ALA A 176 -14.48 -9.52 -11.84
CA ALA A 176 -13.86 -10.08 -13.04
C ALA A 176 -12.51 -10.76 -12.75
N ALA A 177 -11.66 -10.15 -11.91
CA ALA A 177 -10.38 -10.71 -11.50
C ALA A 177 -10.56 -12.01 -10.70
N ALA A 178 -11.54 -12.07 -9.79
CA ALA A 178 -11.86 -13.28 -9.03
C ALA A 178 -12.24 -14.44 -9.94
N PHE A 179 -13.12 -14.22 -10.93
CA PHE A 179 -13.47 -15.24 -11.93
C PHE A 179 -12.28 -15.63 -12.81
N ALA A 180 -11.44 -14.68 -13.21
CA ALA A 180 -10.25 -14.96 -14.00
C ALA A 180 -9.25 -15.85 -13.22
N ARG A 181 -8.98 -15.52 -11.94
CA ARG A 181 -8.15 -16.36 -11.06
C ARG A 181 -8.72 -17.77 -10.89
N HIS A 182 -10.03 -17.87 -10.70
CA HIS A 182 -10.68 -19.16 -10.56
C HIS A 182 -10.51 -20.04 -11.81
N ARG A 183 -10.70 -19.44 -13.00
CA ARG A 183 -10.45 -20.16 -14.28
C ARG A 183 -9.00 -20.59 -14.43
N ARG A 184 -8.04 -19.71 -14.17
CA ARG A 184 -6.59 -20.03 -14.24
C ARG A 184 -6.20 -21.20 -13.34
N ARG A 185 -6.75 -21.28 -12.14
CA ARG A 185 -6.48 -22.38 -11.18
C ARG A 185 -7.09 -23.72 -11.61
N ARG A 186 -8.11 -23.71 -12.45
CA ARG A 186 -8.79 -24.91 -12.95
C ARG A 186 -8.23 -25.43 -14.26
N LEU A 187 -7.47 -24.65 -14.99
CA LEU A 187 -6.77 -25.15 -16.16
C LEU A 187 -5.71 -26.15 -15.69
N PRO A 188 -5.72 -27.43 -16.17
CA PRO A 188 -4.64 -28.33 -15.88
C PRO A 188 -3.34 -27.68 -16.35
N LEU A 189 -2.28 -27.76 -15.54
CA LEU A 189 -0.94 -27.47 -16.04
C LEU A 189 -0.79 -28.36 -17.27
N SER A 190 -0.72 -27.77 -18.47
CA SER A 190 -0.38 -28.48 -19.68
C SER A 190 0.97 -29.12 -19.40
N GLY A 191 0.94 -30.41 -19.11
CA GLY A 191 2.12 -31.18 -18.83
C GLY A 191 2.93 -31.24 -20.09
N ASP A 192 4.07 -30.60 -20.11
CA ASP A 192 5.15 -31.00 -21.00
C ASP A 192 5.59 -32.39 -20.55
N GLY A 193 4.90 -33.38 -21.12
CA GLY A 193 5.29 -34.75 -21.07
C GLY A 193 6.54 -35.01 -21.87
N ALA A 194 7.68 -34.56 -21.36
CA ALA A 194 8.96 -35.11 -21.74
C ALA A 194 9.20 -36.35 -20.88
N GLY A 195 8.70 -37.48 -21.34
CA GLY A 195 9.01 -38.79 -20.77
C GLY A 195 10.53 -39.04 -20.78
N HIS A 196 11.15 -38.91 -19.63
CA HIS A 196 12.46 -39.50 -19.39
C HIS A 196 12.19 -40.92 -18.88
N SER A 197 12.23 -41.85 -19.82
CA SER A 197 12.38 -43.28 -19.53
C SER A 197 13.67 -43.46 -18.74
N VAL A 198 13.56 -43.72 -17.46
CA VAL A 198 14.71 -44.21 -16.67
C VAL A 198 14.88 -45.66 -17.00
N GLU A 199 15.82 -45.96 -17.89
CA GLU A 199 16.28 -47.31 -18.21
C GLU A 199 16.95 -47.89 -16.96
N LYS A 200 16.36 -48.95 -16.43
CA LYS A 200 16.93 -49.72 -15.31
C LYS A 200 18.18 -50.46 -15.82
N LEU A 201 19.34 -50.01 -15.39
CA LEU A 201 20.57 -50.80 -15.47
C LEU A 201 20.57 -51.81 -14.32
N ARG A 202 20.70 -53.08 -14.72
CA ARG A 202 20.94 -54.26 -13.86
C ARG A 202 22.37 -54.27 -13.30
#